data_d4ab764af65297dacead44e15b1de15f
#
_entry.id   d4ab764af65297dacead44e15b1de15f
#
_cell.length_a   1.000
_cell.length_b   1.000
_cell.length_c   1.000
_cell.angle_alpha   90.00
_cell.angle_beta   90.00
_cell.angle_gamma   90.00
#
_symmetry.space_group_name_H-M   'P 1'
#
loop_
_entity.id
_entity.type
_entity.pdbx_description
1 polymer ?
#
loop_
_entity_poly.entity_id
_entity_poly.type
_entity_poly.pdbx_seq_one_letter_code
_entity_poly.pdbx_strand_id
1 'polypeptide(L)'
;MNCSKRKIAALLATVMAVSALAGCGGKNSNAGLTEDGKVLLEITTQQKEVNEKAYTQAMEKYADFEKYYGEAHPDSKGVHIEPNYYVYSPKDYAAVALGGELPTYYSVHLTESKSIMDAGYAKDITKWMEKYNYVQGLDEKMKKAITRDGKIYLMPIDVYSVGIAVNLEMLEKAGYVDEDGTPHQPETFEELAKMAKNIKDKTGNSGFMLPTMSNAGGWRFTPVAWAYGVTFMKQDKDGKWQATFNTPECVAALQWIKDLKWKYDVIPENVLMDEGKVRNAFGAGEAAMTFAEGAQAATFVTAGMNKDNIGFIQLPAGPKRHVTLIGGSYNVFNRDATDEQIDAAFEYMDWSGSGRILNDEIKNRIKTSLQTKEEEGKLIGILTASPYTSDDPRRAYEIQLNTIEMANINMNHVKLYNDQSDIEWQQEEPIEAQALYAVLDNAIQAVLTDENADCKYLIEEACKNFQATLDVVNNS
;
A
#
# COMPACT_ATOMS: atom_id res chain seq x y z
N MET A 1 41.83 36.93 21.92
CA MET A 1 40.64 36.08 21.88
C MET A 1 40.62 35.29 20.57
N ASN A 2 41.47 34.29 20.41
CA ASN A 2 41.49 33.41 19.22
C ASN A 2 42.33 32.19 19.60
N CYS A 3 41.68 31.19 20.23
CA CYS A 3 42.38 29.92 20.50
C CYS A 3 41.43 28.74 20.81
N SER A 4 40.16 28.72 20.32
CA SER A 4 39.27 27.59 20.59
C SER A 4 38.60 26.98 19.35
N LYS A 5 38.91 27.46 18.12
CA LYS A 5 38.34 26.94 16.88
C LYS A 5 39.23 25.97 16.08
N ARG A 6 40.43 25.64 16.58
CA ARG A 6 41.38 24.72 15.90
C ARG A 6 41.49 23.32 16.50
N LYS A 7 40.76 23.02 17.57
CA LYS A 7 40.82 21.67 18.20
C LYS A 7 39.63 20.77 17.89
N ILE A 8 38.59 21.24 17.21
CA ILE A 8 37.44 20.44 16.81
C ILE A 8 37.59 19.85 15.39
N ALA A 9 38.41 20.43 14.54
CA ALA A 9 38.67 19.94 13.20
C ALA A 9 39.68 18.76 13.12
N ALA A 10 40.38 18.44 14.22
CA ALA A 10 41.38 17.37 14.25
C ALA A 10 40.86 16.03 14.80
N LEU A 11 39.65 16.00 15.37
CA LEU A 11 39.04 14.75 15.91
C LEU A 11 38.08 14.07 14.93
N LEU A 12 37.67 14.74 13.84
CA LEU A 12 36.84 14.17 12.80
C LEU A 12 37.64 13.57 11.61
N ALA A 13 38.95 13.77 11.59
CA ALA A 13 39.81 13.23 10.53
C ALA A 13 40.46 11.87 10.86
N THR A 14 40.28 11.34 12.07
CA THR A 14 40.94 10.09 12.50
C THR A 14 40.03 8.87 12.52
N VAL A 15 38.73 9.01 12.20
CA VAL A 15 37.79 7.88 12.09
C VAL A 15 37.55 7.45 10.63
N MET A 16 37.96 8.27 9.64
CA MET A 16 37.80 7.94 8.20
C MET A 16 39.02 7.29 7.55
N ALA A 17 40.03 6.84 8.31
CA ALA A 17 41.27 6.32 7.73
C ALA A 17 41.51 4.81 7.97
N VAL A 18 40.52 4.02 8.41
CA VAL A 18 40.67 2.58 8.63
C VAL A 18 39.83 1.72 7.67
N SER A 19 38.93 2.31 6.89
CA SER A 19 38.07 1.55 5.94
C SER A 19 38.49 1.62 4.45
N ALA A 20 39.70 2.08 4.14
CA ALA A 20 40.14 2.27 2.74
C ALA A 20 41.22 1.27 2.26
N LEU A 21 41.36 0.09 2.86
CA LEU A 21 42.33 -0.93 2.43
C LEU A 21 41.75 -2.37 2.39
N ALA A 22 40.54 -2.55 1.87
CA ALA A 22 40.05 -3.88 1.51
C ALA A 22 39.25 -3.85 0.20
N GLY A 23 39.89 -3.38 -0.85
CA GLY A 23 39.34 -3.35 -2.20
C GLY A 23 40.29 -4.00 -3.21
N CYS A 24 40.39 -5.34 -3.21
CA CYS A 24 40.81 -6.11 -4.40
C CYS A 24 40.47 -7.60 -4.21
N GLY A 25 39.43 -8.07 -4.92
CA GLY A 25 39.37 -9.38 -5.55
C GLY A 25 39.59 -10.62 -4.70
N GLY A 26 38.66 -10.95 -3.81
CA GLY A 26 38.48 -12.28 -3.29
C GLY A 26 37.03 -12.42 -2.87
N LYS A 27 36.30 -13.47 -3.27
CA LYS A 27 35.02 -13.81 -2.63
C LYS A 27 35.30 -13.95 -1.16
N ASN A 28 34.84 -13.00 -0.35
CA ASN A 28 34.93 -13.09 1.11
C ASN A 28 34.14 -14.34 1.53
N SER A 29 34.86 -15.34 2.03
CA SER A 29 34.28 -16.58 2.60
C SER A 29 33.36 -16.31 3.81
N ASN A 30 33.26 -15.07 4.28
CA ASN A 30 32.45 -14.63 5.42
C ASN A 30 31.29 -13.70 5.03
N ALA A 31 30.94 -13.59 3.75
CA ALA A 31 29.77 -12.80 3.36
C ALA A 31 28.52 -13.37 4.06
N GLY A 32 27.75 -12.51 4.75
CA GLY A 32 26.54 -12.91 5.47
C GLY A 32 26.74 -13.60 6.81
N LEU A 33 27.96 -13.56 7.37
CA LEU A 33 28.26 -14.11 8.68
C LEU A 33 28.82 -13.03 9.62
N THR A 34 28.55 -13.17 10.91
CA THR A 34 29.22 -12.42 11.98
C THR A 34 30.67 -12.90 12.18
N GLU A 35 31.48 -12.20 12.98
CA GLU A 35 32.85 -12.59 13.28
C GLU A 35 32.94 -13.95 13.97
N ASP A 36 31.96 -14.31 14.81
CA ASP A 36 31.83 -15.62 15.45
C ASP A 36 31.20 -16.68 14.55
N GLY A 37 30.81 -16.30 13.33
CA GLY A 37 30.35 -17.19 12.25
C GLY A 37 28.88 -17.58 12.34
N LYS A 38 28.05 -16.79 13.04
CA LYS A 38 26.59 -16.90 12.96
C LYS A 38 26.09 -16.33 11.65
N VAL A 39 24.94 -16.79 11.17
CA VAL A 39 24.25 -16.16 10.04
C VAL A 39 23.80 -14.76 10.44
N LEU A 40 24.23 -13.74 9.71
CA LEU A 40 23.85 -12.35 9.97
C LEU A 40 22.61 -11.99 9.16
N LEU A 41 21.53 -11.62 9.84
CA LEU A 41 20.34 -11.04 9.22
C LEU A 41 20.26 -9.54 9.54
N GLU A 42 20.26 -8.71 8.53
CA GLU A 42 19.94 -7.30 8.66
C GLU A 42 18.48 -7.08 8.28
N ILE A 43 17.68 -6.63 9.24
CA ILE A 43 16.23 -6.43 9.07
C ILE A 43 15.87 -4.98 9.27
N THR A 44 15.13 -4.39 8.32
CA THR A 44 14.65 -3.01 8.45
C THR A 44 13.81 -2.85 9.73
N THR A 45 14.23 -1.93 10.57
CA THR A 45 13.68 -1.69 11.91
C THR A 45 13.48 -0.19 12.13
N GLN A 46 12.45 0.19 12.87
CA GLN A 46 12.29 1.58 13.27
C GLN A 46 13.40 2.04 14.23
N GLN A 47 13.94 3.25 14.01
CA GLN A 47 14.92 3.82 14.91
C GLN A 47 14.32 4.06 16.29
N LYS A 48 15.12 3.86 17.35
CA LYS A 48 14.71 4.04 18.74
C LYS A 48 14.20 5.45 19.03
N GLU A 49 14.85 6.45 18.46
CA GLU A 49 14.53 7.88 18.62
C GLU A 49 13.18 8.25 17.99
N VAL A 50 12.73 7.46 17.01
CA VAL A 50 11.44 7.66 16.31
C VAL A 50 10.31 6.97 17.07
N ASN A 51 10.54 5.73 17.52
CA ASN A 51 9.56 4.94 18.26
C ASN A 51 10.24 3.91 19.18
N GLU A 52 10.56 4.34 20.40
CA GLU A 52 11.26 3.50 21.39
C GLU A 52 10.50 2.20 21.72
N LYS A 53 9.17 2.25 21.80
CA LYS A 53 8.36 1.06 22.08
C LYS A 53 8.48 0.03 20.97
N ALA A 54 8.32 0.44 19.71
CA ALA A 54 8.44 -0.46 18.55
C ALA A 54 9.86 -1.04 18.42
N TYR A 55 10.87 -0.20 18.65
CA TYR A 55 12.28 -0.65 18.66
C TYR A 55 12.52 -1.71 19.73
N THR A 56 12.09 -1.47 20.98
CA THR A 56 12.27 -2.41 22.09
C THR A 56 11.59 -3.76 21.80
N GLN A 57 10.36 -3.72 21.31
CA GLN A 57 9.63 -4.93 20.92
C GLN A 57 10.31 -5.70 19.78
N ALA A 58 10.92 -5.00 18.82
CA ALA A 58 11.68 -5.65 17.76
C ALA A 58 12.94 -6.34 18.32
N MET A 59 13.69 -5.66 19.20
CA MET A 59 14.91 -6.24 19.81
C MET A 59 14.59 -7.48 20.66
N GLU A 60 13.53 -7.44 21.45
CA GLU A 60 13.06 -8.62 22.22
C GLU A 60 12.70 -9.77 21.27
N LYS A 61 11.95 -9.48 20.22
CA LYS A 61 11.56 -10.49 19.22
C LYS A 61 12.78 -11.10 18.49
N TYR A 62 13.80 -10.29 18.20
CA TYR A 62 15.03 -10.77 17.57
C TYR A 62 15.79 -11.71 18.50
N ALA A 63 15.96 -11.34 19.77
CA ALA A 63 16.61 -12.19 20.77
C ALA A 63 15.87 -13.53 20.98
N ASP A 64 14.52 -13.50 20.99
CA ASP A 64 13.71 -14.70 21.10
C ASP A 64 13.87 -15.63 19.89
N PHE A 65 13.95 -15.06 18.68
CA PHE A 65 14.20 -15.86 17.48
C PHE A 65 15.60 -16.43 17.44
N GLU A 66 16.63 -15.67 17.82
CA GLU A 66 18.01 -16.15 17.88
C GLU A 66 18.11 -17.38 18.80
N LYS A 67 17.42 -17.34 19.94
CA LYS A 67 17.33 -18.48 20.86
C LYS A 67 16.61 -19.66 20.23
N TYR A 68 15.41 -19.43 19.65
CA TYR A 68 14.65 -20.45 18.96
C TYR A 68 15.47 -21.13 17.85
N TYR A 69 16.14 -20.33 17.02
CA TYR A 69 16.95 -20.84 15.90
C TYR A 69 18.11 -21.71 16.39
N GLY A 70 18.77 -21.29 17.46
CA GLY A 70 19.83 -22.10 18.06
C GLY A 70 19.34 -23.44 18.63
N GLU A 71 18.13 -23.47 19.20
CA GLU A 71 17.51 -24.72 19.69
C GLU A 71 17.04 -25.61 18.53
N ALA A 72 16.53 -25.03 17.45
CA ALA A 72 16.07 -25.76 16.25
C ALA A 72 17.24 -26.29 15.39
N HIS A 73 18.40 -25.61 15.42
CA HIS A 73 19.58 -25.92 14.61
C HIS A 73 20.83 -26.13 15.47
N PRO A 74 20.89 -27.18 16.33
CA PRO A 74 21.98 -27.38 17.31
C PRO A 74 23.36 -27.57 16.68
N ASP A 75 23.43 -27.97 15.43
CA ASP A 75 24.67 -28.15 14.67
C ASP A 75 25.14 -26.87 13.97
N SER A 76 24.34 -25.81 13.97
CA SER A 76 24.69 -24.50 13.40
C SER A 76 25.35 -23.61 14.46
N LYS A 77 26.06 -22.57 14.02
CA LYS A 77 26.57 -21.54 14.93
C LYS A 77 25.46 -20.56 15.40
N GLY A 78 24.25 -20.70 14.84
CA GLY A 78 23.10 -19.84 15.13
C GLY A 78 22.94 -18.69 14.15
N VAL A 79 21.99 -17.84 14.46
CA VAL A 79 21.70 -16.59 13.72
C VAL A 79 21.92 -15.40 14.63
N HIS A 80 22.24 -14.26 14.05
CA HIS A 80 22.26 -12.97 14.73
C HIS A 80 21.47 -11.97 13.88
N ILE A 81 20.54 -11.23 14.49
CA ILE A 81 19.74 -10.21 13.81
C ILE A 81 20.20 -8.82 14.22
N GLU A 82 20.65 -8.05 13.25
CA GLU A 82 20.96 -6.64 13.42
C GLU A 82 19.85 -5.74 12.88
N PRO A 83 19.43 -4.70 13.64
CA PRO A 83 18.50 -3.72 13.15
C PRO A 83 19.16 -2.88 12.05
N ASN A 84 18.55 -2.81 10.87
CA ASN A 84 18.93 -1.91 9.80
C ASN A 84 17.88 -0.81 9.65
N TYR A 85 18.29 0.41 9.30
CA TYR A 85 17.40 1.57 9.23
C TYR A 85 17.15 2.03 7.80
N TYR A 86 17.47 1.19 6.83
CA TYR A 86 17.25 1.48 5.43
C TYR A 86 15.75 1.70 5.13
N VAL A 87 15.46 2.79 4.43
CA VAL A 87 14.15 3.08 3.85
C VAL A 87 14.35 3.21 2.36
N TYR A 88 13.61 2.43 1.58
CA TYR A 88 13.70 2.47 0.13
C TYR A 88 13.43 3.88 -0.42
N SER A 89 14.31 4.32 -1.31
CA SER A 89 14.17 5.55 -2.08
C SER A 89 14.63 5.28 -3.52
N PRO A 90 13.77 5.54 -4.53
CA PRO A 90 14.16 5.34 -5.93
C PRO A 90 15.42 6.09 -6.33
N LYS A 91 15.66 7.28 -5.73
CA LYS A 91 16.82 8.15 -6.05
C LYS A 91 18.14 7.54 -5.60
N ASP A 92 18.14 6.85 -4.46
CA ASP A 92 19.37 6.39 -3.81
C ASP A 92 19.58 4.88 -3.95
N TYR A 93 18.56 4.15 -4.43
CA TYR A 93 18.54 2.69 -4.46
C TYR A 93 19.78 2.07 -5.13
N ALA A 94 20.14 2.55 -6.32
CA ALA A 94 21.29 2.03 -7.05
C ALA A 94 22.61 2.32 -6.31
N ALA A 95 22.75 3.50 -5.70
CA ALA A 95 23.96 3.88 -4.96
C ALA A 95 24.13 3.02 -3.69
N VAL A 96 23.05 2.84 -2.93
CA VAL A 96 23.03 1.99 -1.73
C VAL A 96 23.33 0.52 -2.08
N ALA A 97 22.72 0.02 -3.18
CA ALA A 97 22.97 -1.34 -3.67
C ALA A 97 24.43 -1.57 -4.10
N LEU A 98 25.01 -0.62 -4.84
CA LEU A 98 26.41 -0.68 -5.28
C LEU A 98 27.40 -0.51 -4.12
N GLY A 99 27.00 0.24 -3.08
CA GLY A 99 27.76 0.39 -1.82
C GLY A 99 27.74 -0.86 -0.95
N GLY A 100 26.88 -1.84 -1.25
CA GLY A 100 26.71 -3.04 -0.42
C GLY A 100 25.99 -2.76 0.91
N GLU A 101 25.19 -1.68 0.96
CA GLU A 101 24.52 -1.21 2.18
C GLU A 101 23.03 -1.64 2.27
N LEU A 102 22.55 -2.42 1.28
CA LEU A 102 21.21 -2.99 1.35
C LEU A 102 21.14 -4.07 2.44
N PRO A 103 20.10 -4.05 3.30
CA PRO A 103 19.92 -5.11 4.29
C PRO A 103 19.63 -6.47 3.62
N THR A 104 19.59 -7.53 4.41
CA THR A 104 19.30 -8.90 3.91
C THR A 104 17.98 -8.92 3.14
N TYR A 105 16.95 -8.26 3.70
CA TYR A 105 15.72 -7.96 2.98
C TYR A 105 15.11 -6.63 3.46
N TYR A 106 14.34 -5.99 2.60
CA TYR A 106 13.73 -4.69 2.84
C TYR A 106 12.37 -4.58 2.15
N SER A 107 11.53 -3.66 2.63
CA SER A 107 10.21 -3.44 2.07
C SER A 107 10.22 -2.34 1.02
N VAL A 108 9.43 -2.54 -0.05
CA VAL A 108 9.15 -1.55 -1.10
C VAL A 108 7.66 -1.52 -1.39
N HIS A 109 7.16 -0.41 -1.94
CA HIS A 109 5.77 -0.31 -2.37
C HIS A 109 5.50 -1.18 -3.62
N LEU A 110 4.24 -1.60 -3.79
CA LEU A 110 3.84 -2.41 -4.96
C LEU A 110 4.20 -1.76 -6.30
N THR A 111 4.17 -0.42 -6.37
CA THR A 111 4.54 0.37 -7.54
C THR A 111 5.96 0.15 -8.04
N GLU A 112 6.85 -0.27 -7.15
CA GLU A 112 8.29 -0.40 -7.44
C GLU A 112 8.66 -1.75 -8.06
N SER A 113 7.70 -2.66 -8.27
CA SER A 113 7.97 -4.02 -8.73
C SER A 113 8.80 -4.07 -10.01
N LYS A 114 8.45 -3.24 -11.00
CA LYS A 114 9.17 -3.19 -12.28
C LYS A 114 10.56 -2.59 -12.10
N SER A 115 10.69 -1.46 -11.44
CA SER A 115 11.97 -0.77 -11.25
C SER A 115 12.97 -1.60 -10.44
N ILE A 116 12.50 -2.29 -9.39
CA ILE A 116 13.32 -3.21 -8.58
C ILE A 116 13.84 -4.37 -9.42
N MET A 117 12.98 -5.01 -10.20
CA MET A 117 13.40 -6.13 -11.06
C MET A 117 14.32 -5.66 -12.20
N ASP A 118 14.08 -4.47 -12.77
CA ASP A 118 14.90 -3.88 -13.83
C ASP A 118 16.29 -3.51 -13.32
N ALA A 119 16.41 -2.99 -12.12
CA ALA A 119 17.68 -2.61 -11.51
C ALA A 119 18.61 -3.81 -11.24
N GLY A 120 18.07 -5.03 -11.12
CA GLY A 120 18.83 -6.26 -10.96
C GLY A 120 19.54 -6.43 -9.62
N TYR A 121 19.07 -5.74 -8.57
CA TYR A 121 19.60 -5.88 -7.20
C TYR A 121 18.74 -6.81 -6.30
N ALA A 122 17.64 -7.34 -6.84
CA ALA A 122 16.81 -8.32 -6.17
C ALA A 122 17.33 -9.75 -6.42
N LYS A 123 17.28 -10.59 -5.41
CA LYS A 123 17.59 -12.02 -5.49
C LYS A 123 16.45 -12.79 -6.15
N ASP A 124 16.77 -13.79 -6.97
CA ASP A 124 15.83 -14.84 -7.35
C ASP A 124 15.50 -15.68 -6.11
N ILE A 125 14.28 -15.56 -5.62
CA ILE A 125 13.79 -16.25 -4.42
C ILE A 125 12.83 -17.41 -4.73
N THR A 126 12.76 -17.85 -5.98
CA THR A 126 11.79 -18.88 -6.43
C THR A 126 11.84 -20.13 -5.55
N LYS A 127 13.04 -20.70 -5.31
CA LYS A 127 13.19 -21.93 -4.53
C LYS A 127 12.71 -21.79 -3.07
N TRP A 128 12.83 -20.60 -2.48
CA TRP A 128 12.37 -20.36 -1.10
C TRP A 128 10.87 -20.13 -1.05
N MET A 129 10.32 -19.38 -2.02
CA MET A 129 8.87 -19.23 -2.16
C MET A 129 8.17 -20.59 -2.30
N GLU A 130 8.78 -21.53 -3.03
CA GLU A 130 8.30 -22.92 -3.14
C GLU A 130 8.51 -23.70 -1.84
N LYS A 131 9.74 -23.70 -1.28
CA LYS A 131 10.11 -24.44 -0.06
C LYS A 131 9.22 -24.07 1.13
N TYR A 132 8.93 -22.78 1.31
CA TYR A 132 8.15 -22.24 2.43
C TYR A 132 6.68 -22.02 2.09
N ASN A 133 6.22 -22.60 0.98
CA ASN A 133 4.80 -22.65 0.57
C ASN A 133 4.17 -21.26 0.28
N TYR A 134 4.95 -20.29 -0.18
CA TYR A 134 4.45 -18.97 -0.56
C TYR A 134 3.81 -18.91 -1.95
N VAL A 135 3.91 -19.97 -2.76
CA VAL A 135 3.32 -20.03 -4.10
C VAL A 135 1.91 -20.63 -4.12
N GLN A 136 1.54 -21.41 -3.10
CA GLN A 136 0.20 -22.02 -3.01
C GLN A 136 -0.85 -20.93 -2.79
N GLY A 137 -1.87 -20.92 -3.64
CA GLY A 137 -2.97 -19.96 -3.55
C GLY A 137 -2.55 -18.49 -3.85
N LEU A 138 -1.33 -18.26 -4.34
CA LEU A 138 -0.93 -16.92 -4.78
C LEU A 138 -1.82 -16.50 -5.97
N ASP A 139 -2.41 -15.31 -5.86
CA ASP A 139 -3.26 -14.75 -6.93
C ASP A 139 -2.45 -14.58 -8.23
N GLU A 140 -3.03 -14.99 -9.36
CA GLU A 140 -2.32 -15.01 -10.66
C GLU A 140 -1.90 -13.59 -11.13
N LYS A 141 -2.66 -12.54 -10.80
CA LYS A 141 -2.30 -11.15 -11.12
C LYS A 141 -1.08 -10.74 -10.29
N MET A 142 -1.08 -11.13 -9.02
CA MET A 142 0.05 -10.88 -8.11
C MET A 142 1.29 -11.66 -8.54
N LYS A 143 1.14 -12.95 -8.84
CA LYS A 143 2.21 -13.80 -9.35
C LYS A 143 2.87 -13.23 -10.60
N LYS A 144 2.06 -12.70 -11.54
CA LYS A 144 2.58 -12.01 -12.73
C LYS A 144 3.39 -10.76 -12.36
N ALA A 145 2.94 -9.98 -11.37
CA ALA A 145 3.61 -8.73 -10.96
C ALA A 145 4.98 -8.96 -10.30
N ILE A 146 5.20 -10.12 -9.66
CA ILE A 146 6.42 -10.46 -8.93
C ILE A 146 7.39 -11.36 -9.70
N THR A 147 6.99 -11.80 -10.91
CA THR A 147 7.74 -12.79 -11.69
C THR A 147 8.32 -12.15 -12.95
N ARG A 148 9.58 -12.49 -13.25
CA ARG A 148 10.27 -12.15 -14.50
C ARG A 148 11.03 -13.37 -15.02
N ASP A 149 10.90 -13.69 -16.30
CA ASP A 149 11.56 -14.83 -16.95
C ASP A 149 11.40 -16.16 -16.20
N GLY A 150 10.19 -16.37 -15.64
CA GLY A 150 9.84 -17.56 -14.86
C GLY A 150 10.40 -17.61 -13.43
N LYS A 151 11.03 -16.54 -12.97
CA LYS A 151 11.65 -16.43 -11.64
C LYS A 151 10.93 -15.41 -10.78
N ILE A 152 10.79 -15.70 -9.48
CA ILE A 152 10.16 -14.83 -8.50
C ILE A 152 11.24 -13.98 -7.80
N TYR A 153 11.06 -12.67 -7.80
CA TYR A 153 12.00 -11.70 -7.21
C TYR A 153 11.44 -10.92 -6.03
N LEU A 154 10.11 -10.90 -5.86
CA LEU A 154 9.44 -10.09 -4.85
C LEU A 154 8.50 -10.99 -4.05
N MET A 155 8.45 -10.78 -2.74
CA MET A 155 7.55 -11.51 -1.85
C MET A 155 6.44 -10.55 -1.37
N PRO A 156 5.17 -10.75 -1.74
CA PRO A 156 4.09 -9.87 -1.33
C PRO A 156 3.80 -9.99 0.18
N ILE A 157 3.65 -8.85 0.85
CA ILE A 157 3.39 -8.78 2.29
C ILE A 157 1.92 -8.49 2.54
N ASP A 158 1.45 -7.34 2.06
CA ASP A 158 0.10 -6.85 2.23
C ASP A 158 -0.42 -6.23 0.93
N VAL A 159 -1.72 -6.30 0.77
CA VAL A 159 -2.44 -5.66 -0.34
C VAL A 159 -3.72 -5.04 0.21
N TYR A 160 -4.07 -3.88 -0.27
CA TYR A 160 -5.37 -3.25 -0.05
C TYR A 160 -5.96 -2.79 -1.37
N SER A 161 -7.29 -2.68 -1.43
CA SER A 161 -8.03 -2.14 -2.57
C SER A 161 -8.84 -0.93 -2.16
N VAL A 162 -9.03 0.00 -3.09
CA VAL A 162 -9.89 1.16 -2.90
C VAL A 162 -11.34 0.76 -3.21
N GLY A 163 -12.25 1.15 -2.32
CA GLY A 163 -13.69 1.07 -2.52
C GLY A 163 -14.36 2.37 -2.10
N ILE A 164 -15.61 2.28 -1.70
CA ILE A 164 -16.41 3.38 -1.18
C ILE A 164 -16.93 2.98 0.19
N ALA A 165 -16.58 3.76 1.22
CA ALA A 165 -17.24 3.67 2.52
C ALA A 165 -18.58 4.39 2.43
N VAL A 166 -19.60 3.80 3.06
CA VAL A 166 -20.97 4.32 3.07
C VAL A 166 -21.49 4.44 4.51
N ASN A 167 -22.22 5.51 4.78
CA ASN A 167 -22.99 5.69 6.01
C ASN A 167 -24.37 5.05 5.81
N LEU A 168 -24.57 3.86 6.38
CA LEU A 168 -25.77 3.07 6.18
C LEU A 168 -27.04 3.75 6.67
N GLU A 169 -26.98 4.52 7.79
CA GLU A 169 -28.13 5.28 8.28
C GLU A 169 -28.63 6.28 7.23
N MET A 170 -27.73 6.97 6.54
CA MET A 170 -28.09 7.93 5.48
C MET A 170 -28.60 7.21 4.23
N LEU A 171 -27.98 6.08 3.87
CA LEU A 171 -28.40 5.26 2.74
C LEU A 171 -29.81 4.69 3.00
N GLU A 172 -30.08 4.15 4.19
CA GLU A 172 -31.38 3.59 4.58
C GLU A 172 -32.48 4.66 4.50
N LYS A 173 -32.25 5.85 5.06
CA LYS A 173 -33.17 7.00 4.96
C LYS A 173 -33.51 7.38 3.51
N ALA A 174 -32.60 7.12 2.59
CA ALA A 174 -32.79 7.39 1.17
C ALA A 174 -33.33 6.18 0.37
N GLY A 175 -33.46 5.01 0.99
CA GLY A 175 -33.96 3.77 0.36
C GLY A 175 -32.89 3.01 -0.42
N TYR A 176 -31.62 3.10 0.00
CA TYR A 176 -30.47 2.42 -0.63
C TYR A 176 -29.85 1.33 0.24
N VAL A 177 -30.66 0.75 1.13
CA VAL A 177 -30.28 -0.44 1.90
C VAL A 177 -31.40 -1.45 1.79
N ASP A 178 -31.09 -2.69 1.44
CA ASP A 178 -32.03 -3.79 1.38
C ASP A 178 -32.48 -4.24 2.78
N GLU A 179 -33.55 -5.04 2.87
CA GLU A 179 -34.10 -5.55 4.15
C GLU A 179 -33.06 -6.37 4.96
N ASP A 180 -32.09 -6.99 4.28
CA ASP A 180 -31.02 -7.76 4.95
C ASP A 180 -29.83 -6.92 5.41
N GLY A 181 -29.87 -5.59 5.15
CA GLY A 181 -28.81 -4.65 5.46
C GLY A 181 -27.77 -4.43 4.35
N THR A 182 -27.97 -5.02 3.17
CA THR A 182 -27.07 -4.82 2.03
C THR A 182 -27.20 -3.40 1.47
N PRO A 183 -26.12 -2.60 1.39
CA PRO A 183 -26.14 -1.33 0.68
C PRO A 183 -26.25 -1.57 -0.83
N HIS A 184 -26.99 -0.71 -1.53
CA HIS A 184 -27.06 -0.78 -2.98
C HIS A 184 -25.71 -0.45 -3.63
N GLN A 185 -25.34 -1.20 -4.67
CA GLN A 185 -24.15 -0.98 -5.50
C GLN A 185 -24.55 -0.19 -6.74
N PRO A 186 -24.11 1.09 -6.91
CA PRO A 186 -24.27 1.77 -8.18
C PRO A 186 -23.40 1.08 -9.25
N GLU A 187 -23.97 0.82 -10.42
CA GLU A 187 -23.24 0.14 -11.49
C GLU A 187 -22.25 1.09 -12.20
N THR A 188 -22.59 2.38 -12.25
CA THR A 188 -21.80 3.39 -12.95
C THR A 188 -21.48 4.60 -12.04
N PHE A 189 -20.44 5.37 -12.40
CA PHE A 189 -20.14 6.63 -11.72
C PHE A 189 -21.28 7.66 -11.84
N GLU A 190 -22.08 7.62 -12.91
CA GLU A 190 -23.26 8.48 -13.01
C GLU A 190 -24.36 8.06 -12.03
N GLU A 191 -24.57 6.76 -11.85
CA GLU A 191 -25.52 6.26 -10.84
C GLU A 191 -25.06 6.58 -9.43
N LEU A 192 -23.75 6.48 -9.14
CA LEU A 192 -23.20 6.92 -7.88
C LEU A 192 -23.51 8.41 -7.59
N ALA A 193 -23.34 9.28 -8.60
CA ALA A 193 -23.64 10.69 -8.44
C ALA A 193 -25.15 10.96 -8.22
N LYS A 194 -26.02 10.22 -8.91
CA LYS A 194 -27.49 10.29 -8.71
C LYS A 194 -27.90 9.76 -7.34
N MET A 195 -27.29 8.66 -6.90
CA MET A 195 -27.48 8.10 -5.56
C MET A 195 -27.07 9.13 -4.49
N ALA A 196 -25.89 9.71 -4.63
CA ALA A 196 -25.40 10.77 -3.75
C ALA A 196 -26.36 11.98 -3.69
N LYS A 197 -26.92 12.39 -4.85
CA LYS A 197 -27.91 13.48 -4.92
C LYS A 197 -29.20 13.15 -4.16
N ASN A 198 -29.74 11.96 -4.37
CA ASN A 198 -30.95 11.53 -3.67
C ASN A 198 -30.72 11.46 -2.15
N ILE A 199 -29.56 10.94 -1.73
CA ILE A 199 -29.23 10.88 -0.29
C ILE A 199 -29.15 12.30 0.30
N LYS A 200 -28.47 13.24 -0.39
CA LYS A 200 -28.41 14.65 0.06
C LYS A 200 -29.80 15.25 0.16
N ASP A 201 -30.67 15.05 -0.83
CA ASP A 201 -32.03 15.59 -0.84
C ASP A 201 -32.91 15.04 0.31
N LYS A 202 -32.64 13.80 0.75
CA LYS A 202 -33.38 13.14 1.83
C LYS A 202 -32.83 13.43 3.22
N THR A 203 -31.53 13.63 3.33
CA THR A 203 -30.85 13.73 4.65
C THR A 203 -30.39 15.14 4.98
N GLY A 204 -30.19 16.00 3.97
CA GLY A 204 -29.58 17.33 4.10
C GLY A 204 -28.06 17.32 4.24
N ASN A 205 -27.42 16.12 4.37
CA ASN A 205 -25.98 15.98 4.45
C ASN A 205 -25.36 15.81 3.07
N SER A 206 -24.06 16.05 2.93
CA SER A 206 -23.35 15.81 1.67
C SER A 206 -23.51 14.36 1.23
N GLY A 207 -23.83 14.14 -0.05
CA GLY A 207 -23.99 12.78 -0.58
C GLY A 207 -22.66 12.09 -0.80
N PHE A 208 -21.62 12.85 -1.12
CA PHE A 208 -20.26 12.35 -1.36
C PHE A 208 -19.21 13.35 -0.87
N MET A 209 -18.04 12.86 -0.46
CA MET A 209 -16.86 13.69 -0.22
C MET A 209 -15.60 13.00 -0.73
N LEU A 210 -14.58 13.78 -1.03
CA LEU A 210 -13.29 13.27 -1.49
C LEU A 210 -12.15 14.19 -1.05
N PRO A 211 -10.94 13.65 -0.80
CA PRO A 211 -9.76 14.48 -0.58
C PRO A 211 -9.35 15.17 -1.89
N THR A 212 -8.72 16.34 -1.79
CA THR A 212 -8.26 17.13 -2.93
C THR A 212 -6.88 17.73 -2.71
N MET A 213 -6.26 17.45 -1.56
CA MET A 213 -4.97 18.02 -1.14
C MET A 213 -3.95 16.93 -0.82
N SER A 214 -2.68 17.32 -0.82
CA SER A 214 -1.57 16.47 -0.38
C SER A 214 -1.43 15.19 -1.21
N ASN A 215 -1.66 15.31 -2.52
CA ASN A 215 -1.64 14.24 -3.52
C ASN A 215 -2.78 13.21 -3.39
N ALA A 216 -3.63 13.34 -2.36
CA ALA A 216 -4.68 12.38 -2.12
C ALA A 216 -5.83 12.46 -3.14
N GLY A 217 -6.14 13.66 -3.64
CA GLY A 217 -7.16 13.83 -4.69
C GLY A 217 -6.73 13.16 -6.00
N GLY A 218 -5.51 13.44 -6.46
CA GLY A 218 -4.95 12.82 -7.65
C GLY A 218 -4.86 11.31 -7.52
N TRP A 219 -4.43 10.81 -6.36
CA TRP A 219 -4.39 9.39 -6.07
C TRP A 219 -5.78 8.74 -6.17
N ARG A 220 -6.81 9.32 -5.54
CA ARG A 220 -8.20 8.83 -5.61
C ARG A 220 -8.84 8.98 -6.98
N PHE A 221 -8.35 9.91 -7.79
CA PHE A 221 -8.82 10.11 -9.16
C PHE A 221 -8.29 9.06 -10.13
N THR A 222 -7.13 8.44 -9.86
CA THR A 222 -6.54 7.47 -10.79
C THR A 222 -7.47 6.31 -11.12
N PRO A 223 -8.11 5.59 -10.18
CA PRO A 223 -9.02 4.50 -10.52
C PRO A 223 -10.27 4.99 -11.29
N VAL A 224 -10.74 6.21 -11.03
CA VAL A 224 -11.82 6.82 -11.82
C VAL A 224 -11.36 7.00 -13.26
N ALA A 225 -10.20 7.62 -13.48
CA ALA A 225 -9.66 7.86 -14.81
C ALA A 225 -9.40 6.53 -15.57
N TRP A 226 -8.84 5.51 -14.91
CA TRP A 226 -8.66 4.19 -15.52
C TRP A 226 -9.99 3.55 -15.94
N ALA A 227 -11.04 3.71 -15.14
CA ALA A 227 -12.36 3.20 -15.47
C ALA A 227 -12.93 3.88 -16.73
N TYR A 228 -12.57 5.13 -16.99
CA TYR A 228 -12.88 5.83 -18.25
C TYR A 228 -11.98 5.40 -19.42
N GLY A 229 -10.89 4.65 -19.17
CA GLY A 229 -9.96 4.14 -20.20
C GLY A 229 -8.67 4.94 -20.33
N VAL A 230 -8.36 5.80 -19.36
CA VAL A 230 -7.13 6.58 -19.34
C VAL A 230 -5.92 5.68 -19.10
N THR A 231 -4.82 5.98 -19.80
CA THR A 231 -3.47 5.54 -19.47
C THR A 231 -2.63 6.78 -19.22
N PHE A 232 -2.08 6.91 -18.02
CA PHE A 232 -1.38 8.14 -17.64
C PHE A 232 -0.03 8.28 -18.30
N MET A 233 0.71 7.17 -18.46
CA MET A 233 2.03 7.20 -19.10
C MET A 233 2.34 5.92 -19.86
N LYS A 234 3.25 6.01 -20.83
CA LYS A 234 3.78 4.87 -21.58
C LYS A 234 5.26 5.10 -21.89
N GLN A 235 6.02 4.03 -22.07
CA GLN A 235 7.33 4.11 -22.71
C GLN A 235 7.15 4.13 -24.24
N ASP A 236 7.90 4.99 -24.90
CA ASP A 236 8.04 4.97 -26.35
C ASP A 236 9.00 3.85 -26.80
N LYS A 237 9.24 3.74 -28.12
CA LYS A 237 10.14 2.73 -28.71
C LYS A 237 11.60 2.84 -28.25
N ASP A 238 12.00 4.00 -27.74
CA ASP A 238 13.35 4.28 -27.26
C ASP A 238 13.44 4.12 -25.73
N GLY A 239 12.36 3.63 -25.09
CA GLY A 239 12.26 3.42 -23.64
C GLY A 239 11.98 4.68 -22.84
N LYS A 240 11.74 5.82 -23.47
CA LYS A 240 11.47 7.10 -22.81
C LYS A 240 10.01 7.18 -22.38
N TRP A 241 9.78 7.66 -21.17
CA TRP A 241 8.45 7.84 -20.63
C TRP A 241 7.74 9.05 -21.23
N GLN A 242 6.48 8.85 -21.62
CA GLN A 242 5.60 9.86 -22.20
C GLN A 242 4.31 9.94 -21.40
N ALA A 243 3.91 11.16 -21.02
CA ALA A 243 2.58 11.41 -20.46
C ALA A 243 1.54 11.28 -21.58
N THR A 244 0.50 10.47 -21.34
CA THR A 244 -0.46 10.11 -22.41
C THR A 244 -1.91 10.41 -22.05
N PHE A 245 -2.17 11.14 -20.98
CA PHE A 245 -3.52 11.34 -20.46
C PHE A 245 -4.25 12.60 -20.94
N ASN A 246 -3.66 13.40 -21.84
CA ASN A 246 -4.38 14.47 -22.53
C ASN A 246 -5.34 13.87 -23.57
N THR A 247 -6.42 13.28 -23.10
CA THR A 247 -7.40 12.53 -23.91
C THR A 247 -8.84 12.92 -23.53
N PRO A 248 -9.81 12.72 -24.45
CA PRO A 248 -11.23 12.94 -24.14
C PRO A 248 -11.72 12.13 -22.93
N GLU A 249 -11.18 10.93 -22.71
CA GLU A 249 -11.50 10.06 -21.60
C GLU A 249 -11.10 10.68 -20.27
N CYS A 250 -9.89 11.27 -20.17
CA CYS A 250 -9.44 11.95 -18.96
C CYS A 250 -10.23 13.25 -18.71
N VAL A 251 -10.55 13.97 -19.76
CA VAL A 251 -11.44 15.15 -19.67
C VAL A 251 -12.82 14.74 -19.13
N ALA A 252 -13.40 13.63 -19.61
CA ALA A 252 -14.68 13.13 -19.15
C ALA A 252 -14.63 12.67 -17.68
N ALA A 253 -13.54 12.03 -17.25
CA ALA A 253 -13.34 11.64 -15.84
C ALA A 253 -13.26 12.88 -14.93
N LEU A 254 -12.51 13.92 -15.33
CA LEU A 254 -12.44 15.18 -14.58
C LEU A 254 -13.79 15.93 -14.60
N GLN A 255 -14.53 15.87 -15.70
CA GLN A 255 -15.87 16.42 -15.79
C GLN A 255 -16.83 15.76 -14.79
N TRP A 256 -16.73 14.44 -14.58
CA TRP A 256 -17.52 13.76 -13.56
C TRP A 256 -17.21 14.30 -12.15
N ILE A 257 -15.95 14.53 -11.81
CA ILE A 257 -15.59 15.21 -10.54
C ILE A 257 -16.22 16.59 -10.43
N LYS A 258 -16.14 17.39 -11.49
CA LYS A 258 -16.75 18.71 -11.57
C LYS A 258 -18.28 18.66 -11.37
N ASP A 259 -18.92 17.68 -12.03
CA ASP A 259 -20.36 17.48 -11.97
C ASP A 259 -20.86 17.13 -10.57
N LEU A 260 -20.07 16.44 -9.72
CA LEU A 260 -20.41 16.19 -8.32
C LEU A 260 -20.69 17.50 -7.56
N LYS A 261 -19.96 18.57 -7.85
CA LYS A 261 -20.14 19.88 -7.20
C LYS A 261 -21.27 20.69 -7.86
N TRP A 262 -21.17 20.91 -9.16
CA TRP A 262 -21.94 21.96 -9.83
C TRP A 262 -23.24 21.45 -10.47
N LYS A 263 -23.28 20.20 -10.91
CA LYS A 263 -24.50 19.61 -11.49
C LYS A 263 -25.34 18.88 -10.45
N TYR A 264 -24.69 18.07 -9.59
CA TYR A 264 -25.38 17.25 -8.60
C TYR A 264 -25.43 17.92 -7.22
N ASP A 265 -24.54 18.85 -6.94
CA ASP A 265 -24.44 19.57 -5.65
C ASP A 265 -24.33 18.58 -4.45
N VAL A 266 -23.47 17.57 -4.58
CA VAL A 266 -23.37 16.49 -3.56
C VAL A 266 -22.14 16.59 -2.67
N ILE A 267 -21.20 17.46 -3.01
CA ILE A 267 -19.94 17.67 -2.27
C ILE A 267 -20.12 18.77 -1.21
N PRO A 268 -19.40 18.70 -0.05
CA PRO A 268 -19.40 19.77 0.93
C PRO A 268 -18.94 21.11 0.34
N GLU A 269 -19.30 22.21 0.98
CA GLU A 269 -18.86 23.55 0.57
C GLU A 269 -17.34 23.67 0.63
N ASN A 270 -16.74 23.22 1.73
CA ASN A 270 -15.28 23.13 1.85
C ASN A 270 -14.75 21.92 1.07
N VAL A 271 -14.14 22.18 -0.07
CA VAL A 271 -13.57 21.15 -0.95
C VAL A 271 -12.06 20.94 -0.75
N LEU A 272 -11.36 21.84 -0.02
CA LEU A 272 -9.92 21.77 0.18
C LEU A 272 -9.59 20.95 1.44
N MET A 273 -9.63 19.63 1.30
CA MET A 273 -9.40 18.69 2.40
C MET A 273 -8.34 17.65 2.03
N ASP A 274 -7.47 17.35 2.99
CA ASP A 274 -6.59 16.19 2.93
C ASP A 274 -7.33 14.91 3.35
N GLU A 275 -6.67 13.76 3.15
CA GLU A 275 -7.24 12.45 3.47
C GLU A 275 -7.66 12.33 4.95
N GLY A 276 -6.88 12.87 5.89
CA GLY A 276 -7.18 12.82 7.33
C GLY A 276 -8.44 13.61 7.67
N LYS A 277 -8.62 14.79 7.09
CA LYS A 277 -9.82 15.60 7.29
C LYS A 277 -11.07 14.93 6.72
N VAL A 278 -10.97 14.34 5.51
CA VAL A 278 -12.08 13.60 4.90
C VAL A 278 -12.49 12.42 5.76
N ARG A 279 -11.54 11.63 6.26
CA ARG A 279 -11.83 10.49 7.16
C ARG A 279 -12.54 10.92 8.44
N ASN A 280 -12.07 12.00 9.06
CA ASN A 280 -12.69 12.52 10.28
C ASN A 280 -14.09 13.09 10.02
N ALA A 281 -14.29 13.85 8.95
CA ALA A 281 -15.58 14.41 8.57
C ALA A 281 -16.60 13.31 8.20
N PHE A 282 -16.18 12.29 7.44
CA PHE A 282 -17.02 11.13 7.15
C PHE A 282 -17.40 10.38 8.44
N GLY A 283 -16.43 10.12 9.33
CA GLY A 283 -16.67 9.48 10.63
C GLY A 283 -17.58 10.31 11.54
N ALA A 284 -17.56 11.63 11.43
CA ALA A 284 -18.49 12.53 12.11
C ALA A 284 -19.90 12.58 11.47
N GLY A 285 -20.12 11.89 10.34
CA GLY A 285 -21.41 11.82 9.66
C GLY A 285 -21.72 13.05 8.79
N GLU A 286 -20.71 13.77 8.30
CA GLU A 286 -20.91 14.95 7.43
C GLU A 286 -21.23 14.59 5.97
N ALA A 287 -20.96 13.34 5.56
CA ALA A 287 -21.30 12.84 4.23
C ALA A 287 -21.74 11.37 4.26
N ALA A 288 -22.50 10.99 3.24
CA ALA A 288 -23.02 9.64 3.09
C ALA A 288 -21.98 8.66 2.51
N MET A 289 -21.07 9.14 1.68
CA MET A 289 -20.11 8.28 0.97
C MET A 289 -18.75 8.96 0.80
N THR A 290 -17.67 8.15 0.79
CA THR A 290 -16.32 8.60 0.45
C THR A 290 -15.49 7.45 -0.11
N PHE A 291 -14.46 7.74 -0.90
CA PHE A 291 -13.45 6.73 -1.25
C PHE A 291 -12.70 6.25 0.01
N ALA A 292 -12.56 4.95 0.16
CA ALA A 292 -11.89 4.38 1.33
C ALA A 292 -11.36 2.96 1.08
N GLU A 293 -10.40 2.54 1.89
CA GLU A 293 -10.00 1.15 2.08
C GLU A 293 -10.64 0.60 3.37
N GLY A 294 -10.91 -0.69 3.41
CA GLY A 294 -11.55 -1.34 4.56
C GLY A 294 -10.84 -1.08 5.92
N ALA A 295 -9.51 -0.96 5.90
CA ALA A 295 -8.72 -0.66 7.10
C ALA A 295 -9.06 0.70 7.74
N GLN A 296 -9.65 1.64 6.99
CA GLN A 296 -10.04 2.97 7.50
C GLN A 296 -11.28 2.95 8.39
N ALA A 297 -12.04 1.86 8.40
CA ALA A 297 -13.23 1.74 9.25
C ALA A 297 -12.96 2.05 10.74
N ALA A 298 -11.79 1.66 11.25
CA ALA A 298 -11.39 1.98 12.61
C ALA A 298 -11.27 3.50 12.87
N THR A 299 -10.82 4.26 11.86
CA THR A 299 -10.74 5.73 11.95
C THR A 299 -12.13 6.35 12.00
N PHE A 300 -13.09 5.82 11.23
CA PHE A 300 -14.47 6.31 11.23
C PHE A 300 -15.15 6.12 12.60
N VAL A 301 -14.95 4.96 13.24
CA VAL A 301 -15.41 4.71 14.60
C VAL A 301 -14.77 5.69 15.60
N THR A 302 -13.45 5.90 15.50
CA THR A 302 -12.73 6.84 16.36
C THR A 302 -13.23 8.29 16.18
N ALA A 303 -13.66 8.65 14.97
CA ALA A 303 -14.25 9.96 14.66
C ALA A 303 -15.72 10.09 15.06
N GLY A 304 -16.35 9.03 15.60
CA GLY A 304 -17.67 9.07 16.21
C GLY A 304 -18.78 8.30 15.47
N MET A 305 -18.49 7.67 14.32
CA MET A 305 -19.49 6.88 13.62
C MET A 305 -19.81 5.60 14.39
N ASN A 306 -21.09 5.28 14.54
CA ASN A 306 -21.48 3.97 15.05
C ASN A 306 -21.01 2.87 14.09
N LYS A 307 -20.36 1.85 14.62
CA LYS A 307 -19.83 0.74 13.81
C LYS A 307 -20.89 0.05 12.96
N ASP A 308 -22.14 0.00 13.43
CA ASP A 308 -23.25 -0.63 12.74
C ASP A 308 -23.78 0.21 11.56
N ASN A 309 -23.36 1.48 11.47
CA ASN A 309 -23.67 2.38 10.36
C ASN A 309 -22.57 2.40 9.28
N ILE A 310 -21.50 1.62 9.43
CA ILE A 310 -20.42 1.54 8.47
C ILE A 310 -20.67 0.41 7.48
N GLY A 311 -20.73 0.76 6.21
CA GLY A 311 -20.74 -0.18 5.09
C GLY A 311 -19.65 0.12 4.08
N PHE A 312 -19.38 -0.85 3.21
CA PHE A 312 -18.45 -0.70 2.10
C PHE A 312 -19.02 -1.33 0.83
N ILE A 313 -18.81 -0.65 -0.28
CA ILE A 313 -19.16 -1.11 -1.62
C ILE A 313 -17.95 -0.98 -2.54
N GLN A 314 -17.99 -1.63 -3.70
CA GLN A 314 -16.96 -1.50 -4.72
C GLN A 314 -17.01 -0.12 -5.41
N LEU A 315 -15.91 0.24 -6.11
CA LEU A 315 -15.98 1.32 -7.10
C LEU A 315 -16.93 0.92 -8.24
N PRO A 316 -17.74 1.86 -8.77
CA PRO A 316 -18.55 1.58 -9.95
C PRO A 316 -17.70 1.29 -11.18
N ALA A 317 -18.28 0.60 -12.15
CA ALA A 317 -17.69 0.52 -13.47
C ALA A 317 -17.70 1.87 -14.19
N GLY A 318 -16.66 2.15 -14.93
CA GLY A 318 -16.63 3.25 -15.89
C GLY A 318 -17.08 2.81 -17.29
N PRO A 319 -17.05 3.73 -18.26
CA PRO A 319 -17.45 3.41 -19.63
C PRO A 319 -16.59 2.34 -20.33
N LYS A 320 -15.40 2.09 -19.82
CA LYS A 320 -14.42 1.19 -20.44
C LYS A 320 -14.02 0.00 -19.56
N ARG A 321 -13.91 0.20 -18.24
CA ARG A 321 -13.38 -0.81 -17.33
C ARG A 321 -14.10 -0.79 -15.98
N HIS A 322 -14.16 -1.94 -15.32
CA HIS A 322 -14.44 -2.05 -13.89
C HIS A 322 -13.12 -2.32 -13.18
N VAL A 323 -12.52 -1.31 -12.57
CA VAL A 323 -11.15 -1.34 -12.06
C VAL A 323 -11.03 -0.61 -10.74
N THR A 324 -10.21 -1.15 -9.84
CA THR A 324 -9.81 -0.47 -8.61
C THR A 324 -8.30 -0.35 -8.51
N LEU A 325 -7.86 0.64 -7.74
CA LEU A 325 -6.48 0.78 -7.34
C LEU A 325 -6.17 -0.21 -6.23
N ILE A 326 -5.06 -0.95 -6.39
CA ILE A 326 -4.44 -1.72 -5.32
C ILE A 326 -3.12 -1.09 -4.91
N GLY A 327 -2.89 -1.03 -3.60
CA GLY A 327 -1.62 -0.68 -2.99
C GLY A 327 -1.17 -1.78 -2.04
N GLY A 328 0.00 -1.59 -1.44
CA GLY A 328 0.60 -2.54 -0.52
C GLY A 328 2.11 -2.57 -0.63
N SER A 329 2.73 -3.66 -0.19
CA SER A 329 4.18 -3.77 -0.14
C SER A 329 4.70 -5.17 -0.47
N TYR A 330 5.95 -5.19 -0.93
CA TYR A 330 6.76 -6.39 -1.13
C TYR A 330 7.97 -6.39 -0.20
N ASN A 331 8.40 -7.57 0.24
CA ASN A 331 9.78 -7.77 0.66
C ASN A 331 10.65 -8.10 -0.56
N VAL A 332 11.79 -7.43 -0.64
CA VAL A 332 12.85 -7.66 -1.64
C VAL A 332 14.06 -8.20 -0.91
N PHE A 333 14.60 -9.31 -1.38
CA PHE A 333 15.84 -9.87 -0.85
C PHE A 333 17.02 -9.32 -1.63
N ASN A 334 18.05 -8.89 -0.91
CA ASN A 334 19.29 -8.39 -1.50
C ASN A 334 19.91 -9.46 -2.40
N ARG A 335 20.29 -9.09 -3.62
CA ARG A 335 20.94 -9.99 -4.59
C ARG A 335 22.14 -10.72 -3.99
N ASP A 336 22.90 -10.03 -3.14
CA ASP A 336 24.14 -10.51 -2.58
C ASP A 336 23.93 -11.30 -1.25
N ALA A 337 22.68 -11.41 -0.76
CA ALA A 337 22.34 -12.25 0.37
C ALA A 337 22.66 -13.72 0.07
N THR A 338 23.25 -14.41 1.05
CA THR A 338 23.57 -15.83 0.93
C THR A 338 22.32 -16.70 1.05
N ASP A 339 22.43 -17.96 0.65
CA ASP A 339 21.32 -18.90 0.74
C ASP A 339 20.92 -19.14 2.20
N GLU A 340 21.89 -19.18 3.11
CA GLU A 340 21.69 -19.35 4.55
C GLU A 340 20.98 -18.13 5.16
N GLN A 341 21.33 -16.92 4.74
CA GLN A 341 20.62 -15.71 5.18
C GLN A 341 19.15 -15.73 4.76
N ILE A 342 18.87 -16.15 3.51
CA ILE A 342 17.50 -16.20 3.00
C ILE A 342 16.71 -17.30 3.70
N ASP A 343 17.29 -18.48 3.90
CA ASP A 343 16.63 -19.55 4.67
C ASP A 343 16.29 -19.09 6.09
N ALA A 344 17.22 -18.46 6.79
CA ALA A 344 16.98 -17.95 8.15
C ALA A 344 15.94 -16.81 8.16
N ALA A 345 15.90 -15.96 7.12
CA ALA A 345 14.89 -14.91 7.01
C ALA A 345 13.48 -15.47 6.78
N PHE A 346 13.31 -16.48 5.92
CA PHE A 346 12.02 -17.15 5.74
C PHE A 346 11.59 -17.87 7.01
N GLU A 347 12.52 -18.53 7.72
CA GLU A 347 12.23 -19.17 9.01
C GLU A 347 11.83 -18.14 10.07
N TYR A 348 12.49 -16.97 10.12
CA TYR A 348 12.07 -15.86 10.97
C TYR A 348 10.64 -15.40 10.66
N MET A 349 10.27 -15.31 9.38
CA MET A 349 8.93 -14.93 8.98
C MET A 349 7.89 -15.97 9.43
N ASP A 350 8.18 -17.27 9.26
CA ASP A 350 7.30 -18.34 9.70
C ASP A 350 7.17 -18.37 11.23
N TRP A 351 8.29 -18.33 11.94
CA TRP A 351 8.31 -18.28 13.41
C TRP A 351 7.59 -17.05 13.96
N SER A 352 7.79 -15.89 13.33
CA SER A 352 7.15 -14.64 13.75
C SER A 352 5.66 -14.57 13.46
N GLY A 353 5.13 -15.54 12.71
CA GLY A 353 3.73 -15.60 12.31
C GLY A 353 3.38 -14.74 11.09
N SER A 354 4.37 -14.17 10.39
CA SER A 354 4.16 -13.46 9.12
C SER A 354 4.29 -14.37 7.88
N GLY A 355 4.76 -15.61 8.07
CA GLY A 355 4.89 -16.62 7.01
C GLY A 355 3.58 -17.28 6.59
N ARG A 356 3.69 -18.33 5.77
CA ARG A 356 2.51 -19.02 5.21
C ARG A 356 2.14 -20.32 5.94
N ILE A 357 2.92 -20.74 6.92
CA ILE A 357 2.61 -21.90 7.76
C ILE A 357 1.29 -21.68 8.49
N LEU A 358 0.46 -22.72 8.52
CA LEU A 358 -0.77 -22.78 9.32
C LEU A 358 -0.72 -24.00 10.24
N ASN A 359 -0.19 -23.81 11.44
CA ASN A 359 -0.24 -24.78 12.54
C ASN A 359 -1.14 -24.25 13.67
N ASP A 360 -1.31 -25.02 14.75
CA ASP A 360 -2.20 -24.64 15.84
C ASP A 360 -1.70 -23.40 16.60
N GLU A 361 -0.42 -23.18 16.69
CA GLU A 361 0.16 -21.97 17.29
C GLU A 361 -0.19 -20.72 16.45
N ILE A 362 0.00 -20.79 15.13
CA ILE A 362 -0.34 -19.69 14.22
C ILE A 362 -1.84 -19.43 14.22
N LYS A 363 -2.69 -20.48 14.23
CA LYS A 363 -4.13 -20.32 14.37
C LYS A 363 -4.50 -19.59 15.64
N ASN A 364 -3.89 -19.95 16.77
CA ASN A 364 -4.11 -19.28 18.06
C ASN A 364 -3.66 -17.82 18.01
N ARG A 365 -2.51 -17.51 17.42
CA ARG A 365 -2.03 -16.12 17.26
C ARG A 365 -2.99 -15.27 16.42
N ILE A 366 -3.47 -15.78 15.29
CA ILE A 366 -4.44 -15.09 14.44
C ILE A 366 -5.73 -14.82 15.25
N LYS A 367 -6.25 -15.83 15.94
CA LYS A 367 -7.45 -15.70 16.79
C LYS A 367 -7.27 -14.69 17.91
N THR A 368 -6.16 -14.74 18.65
CA THR A 368 -5.84 -13.78 19.70
C THR A 368 -5.72 -12.35 19.15
N SER A 369 -5.12 -12.17 17.98
CA SER A 369 -5.06 -10.86 17.33
C SER A 369 -6.44 -10.30 17.01
N LEU A 370 -7.39 -11.13 16.59
CA LEU A 370 -8.77 -10.71 16.34
C LEU A 370 -9.51 -10.41 17.65
N GLN A 371 -9.30 -11.21 18.70
CA GLN A 371 -9.86 -10.94 20.05
C GLN A 371 -9.38 -9.58 20.58
N THR A 372 -8.08 -9.28 20.42
CA THR A 372 -7.54 -7.96 20.80
C THR A 372 -8.21 -6.82 20.01
N LYS A 373 -8.43 -7.02 18.69
CA LYS A 373 -9.16 -6.03 17.89
C LYS A 373 -10.60 -5.84 18.38
N GLU A 374 -11.27 -6.91 18.75
CA GLU A 374 -12.62 -6.86 19.30
C GLU A 374 -12.67 -6.10 20.65
N GLU A 375 -11.73 -6.41 21.56
CA GLU A 375 -11.58 -5.72 22.85
C GLU A 375 -11.28 -4.22 22.69
N GLU A 376 -10.54 -3.86 21.63
CA GLU A 376 -10.25 -2.47 21.25
C GLU A 376 -11.43 -1.80 20.51
N GLY A 377 -12.56 -2.48 20.33
CA GLY A 377 -13.73 -1.95 19.62
C GLY A 377 -13.55 -1.80 18.12
N LYS A 378 -12.56 -2.47 17.53
CA LYS A 378 -12.32 -2.44 16.09
C LYS A 378 -13.27 -3.37 15.34
N LEU A 379 -13.55 -3.03 14.07
CA LEU A 379 -14.40 -3.84 13.21
C LEU A 379 -13.67 -5.11 12.75
N ILE A 380 -14.40 -6.23 12.81
CA ILE A 380 -14.01 -7.53 12.25
C ILE A 380 -15.09 -7.95 11.25
N GLY A 381 -14.69 -8.32 10.04
CA GLY A 381 -15.59 -8.69 8.95
C GLY A 381 -15.23 -8.03 7.62
N ILE A 382 -14.53 -6.90 7.65
CA ILE A 382 -14.08 -6.22 6.45
C ILE A 382 -12.78 -6.89 5.99
N LEU A 383 -12.82 -7.59 4.86
CA LEU A 383 -11.65 -8.21 4.27
C LEU A 383 -10.82 -7.15 3.52
N THR A 384 -9.53 -7.14 3.77
CA THR A 384 -8.60 -6.44 2.88
C THR A 384 -8.32 -7.32 1.67
N ALA A 385 -8.02 -6.71 0.52
CA ALA A 385 -7.45 -7.43 -0.60
C ALA A 385 -6.22 -8.23 -0.11
N SER A 386 -5.95 -9.35 -0.72
CA SER A 386 -4.87 -10.24 -0.31
C SER A 386 -4.09 -10.69 -1.54
N PRO A 387 -2.76 -10.83 -1.43
CA PRO A 387 -2.00 -11.49 -2.48
C PRO A 387 -2.33 -12.98 -2.63
N TYR A 388 -3.12 -13.56 -1.69
CA TYR A 388 -3.48 -14.98 -1.67
C TYR A 388 -5.00 -15.17 -1.78
N THR A 389 -5.41 -16.14 -2.58
CA THR A 389 -6.79 -16.63 -2.69
C THR A 389 -7.12 -17.60 -1.55
N SER A 390 -8.37 -18.06 -1.49
CA SER A 390 -8.80 -19.11 -0.53
C SER A 390 -8.16 -20.47 -0.77
N ASP A 391 -7.42 -20.68 -1.85
CA ASP A 391 -6.65 -21.91 -2.08
C ASP A 391 -5.39 -21.99 -1.18
N ASP A 392 -4.96 -20.87 -0.61
CA ASP A 392 -4.00 -20.87 0.48
C ASP A 392 -4.69 -21.21 1.80
N PRO A 393 -4.26 -22.27 2.53
CA PRO A 393 -4.94 -22.73 3.75
C PRO A 393 -4.99 -21.64 4.85
N ARG A 394 -3.96 -20.82 4.96
CA ARG A 394 -3.91 -19.73 5.93
C ARG A 394 -4.92 -18.64 5.58
N ARG A 395 -4.99 -18.25 4.31
CA ARG A 395 -5.97 -17.26 3.84
C ARG A 395 -7.40 -17.76 4.03
N ALA A 396 -7.67 -19.03 3.71
CA ALA A 396 -8.97 -19.65 3.95
C ALA A 396 -9.36 -19.58 5.44
N TYR A 397 -8.44 -19.89 6.33
CA TYR A 397 -8.67 -19.79 7.78
C TYR A 397 -8.90 -18.33 8.25
N GLU A 398 -8.11 -17.39 7.75
CA GLU A 398 -8.29 -15.96 8.03
C GLU A 398 -9.67 -15.45 7.58
N ILE A 399 -10.11 -15.85 6.38
CA ILE A 399 -11.45 -15.52 5.87
C ILE A 399 -12.52 -16.12 6.79
N GLN A 400 -12.45 -17.40 7.12
CA GLN A 400 -13.41 -18.08 8.01
C GLN A 400 -13.51 -17.36 9.36
N LEU A 401 -12.38 -17.06 10.00
CA LEU A 401 -12.38 -16.35 11.27
C LEU A 401 -13.00 -14.96 11.16
N ASN A 402 -12.57 -14.18 10.16
CA ASN A 402 -13.01 -12.78 10.03
C ASN A 402 -14.47 -12.64 9.63
N THR A 403 -15.02 -13.59 8.83
CA THR A 403 -16.33 -13.40 8.21
C THR A 403 -17.44 -14.29 8.80
N ILE A 404 -17.07 -15.37 9.52
CA ILE A 404 -18.02 -16.33 10.06
C ILE A 404 -17.93 -16.42 11.59
N GLU A 405 -16.72 -16.66 12.13
CA GLU A 405 -16.60 -16.99 13.57
C GLU A 405 -16.54 -15.77 14.47
N MET A 406 -15.86 -14.70 14.03
CA MET A 406 -15.53 -13.54 14.86
C MET A 406 -16.03 -12.22 14.28
N ALA A 407 -16.79 -12.24 13.18
CA ALA A 407 -17.37 -11.03 12.62
C ALA A 407 -18.24 -10.32 13.68
N ASN A 408 -17.98 -9.04 13.91
CA ASN A 408 -18.71 -8.22 14.88
C ASN A 408 -19.53 -7.10 14.21
N ILE A 409 -19.74 -7.23 12.90
CA ILE A 409 -20.61 -6.39 12.06
C ILE A 409 -21.55 -7.29 11.25
N ASN A 410 -22.66 -6.74 10.75
CA ASN A 410 -23.47 -7.44 9.79
C ASN A 410 -22.68 -7.60 8.48
N MET A 411 -22.41 -8.83 8.07
CA MET A 411 -21.60 -9.14 6.88
C MET A 411 -22.23 -8.64 5.58
N ASN A 412 -23.54 -8.42 5.54
CA ASN A 412 -24.20 -7.82 4.38
C ASN A 412 -23.78 -6.36 4.14
N HIS A 413 -23.36 -5.64 5.20
CA HIS A 413 -22.85 -4.26 5.07
C HIS A 413 -21.58 -4.17 4.21
N VAL A 414 -20.84 -5.27 4.06
CA VAL A 414 -19.51 -5.28 3.43
C VAL A 414 -19.34 -6.37 2.37
N LYS A 415 -20.39 -7.20 2.11
CA LYS A 415 -20.27 -8.33 1.20
C LYS A 415 -19.85 -7.95 -0.21
N LEU A 416 -20.33 -6.79 -0.69
CA LEU A 416 -20.01 -6.29 -2.03
C LEU A 416 -18.55 -5.83 -2.14
N TYR A 417 -18.02 -5.23 -1.08
CA TYR A 417 -16.61 -4.85 -1.02
C TYR A 417 -15.68 -6.05 -0.82
N ASN A 418 -16.10 -7.03 -0.03
CA ASN A 418 -15.32 -8.24 0.23
C ASN A 418 -15.19 -9.14 -1.00
N ASP A 419 -16.15 -9.04 -1.93
CA ASP A 419 -16.10 -9.74 -3.22
C ASP A 419 -15.26 -8.93 -4.22
N GLN A 420 -14.08 -9.44 -4.54
CA GLN A 420 -13.13 -8.81 -5.49
C GLN A 420 -13.06 -9.56 -6.83
N SER A 421 -13.99 -10.50 -7.09
CA SER A 421 -13.93 -11.39 -8.24
C SER A 421 -14.10 -10.66 -9.57
N ASP A 422 -15.00 -9.69 -9.63
CA ASP A 422 -15.41 -9.01 -10.88
C ASP A 422 -14.71 -7.68 -11.12
N ILE A 423 -13.84 -7.22 -10.18
CA ILE A 423 -13.12 -5.97 -10.32
C ILE A 423 -11.66 -6.21 -10.72
N GLU A 424 -11.21 -5.47 -11.71
CA GLU A 424 -9.81 -5.52 -12.16
C GLU A 424 -8.91 -4.78 -11.15
N TRP A 425 -7.76 -5.37 -10.83
CA TRP A 425 -6.76 -4.76 -9.96
C TRP A 425 -5.71 -4.05 -10.79
N GLN A 426 -5.48 -2.78 -10.52
CA GLN A 426 -4.41 -2.01 -11.13
C GLN A 426 -3.54 -1.34 -10.07
N GLN A 427 -2.23 -1.48 -10.23
CA GLN A 427 -1.24 -0.77 -9.41
C GLN A 427 -1.11 0.68 -9.89
N GLU A 428 -0.59 1.54 -9.03
CA GLU A 428 -0.21 2.91 -9.36
C GLU A 428 0.80 2.96 -10.51
N GLU A 429 0.98 4.14 -11.07
CA GLU A 429 1.93 4.34 -12.16
C GLU A 429 3.38 4.04 -11.71
N PRO A 430 4.21 3.45 -12.58
CA PRO A 430 5.47 2.82 -12.17
C PRO A 430 6.58 3.81 -11.80
N ILE A 431 6.46 5.09 -12.18
CA ILE A 431 7.43 6.14 -11.85
C ILE A 431 6.71 7.46 -11.58
N GLU A 432 7.29 8.33 -10.77
CA GLU A 432 6.85 9.70 -10.52
C GLU A 432 5.35 9.82 -10.15
N ALA A 433 4.77 8.78 -9.54
CA ALA A 433 3.35 8.75 -9.19
C ALA A 433 2.95 9.94 -8.30
N GLN A 434 3.81 10.36 -7.37
CA GLN A 434 3.52 11.50 -6.50
C GLN A 434 3.47 12.83 -7.29
N ALA A 435 4.30 13.00 -8.30
CA ALA A 435 4.25 14.17 -9.18
C ALA A 435 3.00 14.17 -10.07
N LEU A 436 2.58 12.99 -10.54
CA LEU A 436 1.30 12.81 -11.23
C LEU A 436 0.14 13.25 -10.34
N TYR A 437 0.09 12.76 -9.09
CA TYR A 437 -1.00 13.11 -8.16
C TYR A 437 -1.05 14.61 -7.87
N ALA A 438 0.10 15.26 -7.75
CA ALA A 438 0.17 16.70 -7.50
C ALA A 438 -0.44 17.52 -8.66
N VAL A 439 -0.17 17.16 -9.92
CA VAL A 439 -0.76 17.87 -11.06
C VAL A 439 -2.27 17.58 -11.19
N LEU A 440 -2.71 16.37 -10.82
CA LEU A 440 -4.13 16.00 -10.79
C LEU A 440 -4.86 16.70 -9.63
N ASP A 441 -4.27 16.82 -8.43
CA ASP A 441 -4.83 17.62 -7.32
C ASP A 441 -5.16 19.04 -7.78
N ASN A 442 -4.23 19.69 -8.48
CA ASN A 442 -4.45 21.05 -9.00
C ASN A 442 -5.65 21.12 -9.95
N ALA A 443 -5.80 20.15 -10.84
CA ALA A 443 -6.94 20.11 -11.77
C ALA A 443 -8.27 19.87 -11.03
N ILE A 444 -8.28 18.94 -10.06
CA ILE A 444 -9.44 18.63 -9.22
C ILE A 444 -9.86 19.84 -8.39
N GLN A 445 -8.92 20.50 -7.72
CA GLN A 445 -9.19 21.71 -6.95
C GLN A 445 -9.77 22.83 -7.84
N ALA A 446 -9.21 23.02 -9.03
CA ALA A 446 -9.69 24.05 -9.96
C ALA A 446 -11.16 23.79 -10.35
N VAL A 447 -11.54 22.58 -10.75
CA VAL A 447 -12.92 22.28 -11.15
C VAL A 447 -13.90 22.29 -9.99
N LEU A 448 -13.45 22.09 -8.75
CA LEU A 448 -14.30 22.12 -7.57
C LEU A 448 -14.43 23.53 -6.93
N THR A 449 -13.56 24.47 -7.29
CA THR A 449 -13.59 25.85 -6.78
C THR A 449 -14.11 26.87 -7.80
N ASP A 450 -14.08 26.55 -9.09
CA ASP A 450 -14.59 27.41 -10.17
C ASP A 450 -15.52 26.62 -11.09
N GLU A 451 -16.80 27.03 -11.13
CA GLU A 451 -17.81 26.44 -12.01
C GLU A 451 -17.46 26.61 -13.52
N ASN A 452 -16.71 27.66 -13.87
CA ASN A 452 -16.32 27.94 -15.26
C ASN A 452 -14.98 27.27 -15.64
N ALA A 453 -14.32 26.53 -14.74
CA ALA A 453 -13.07 25.86 -15.03
C ALA A 453 -13.21 24.91 -16.24
N ASP A 454 -12.31 25.03 -17.21
CA ASP A 454 -12.28 24.21 -18.42
C ASP A 454 -11.49 22.90 -18.16
N CYS A 455 -12.20 21.79 -18.07
CA CYS A 455 -11.62 20.47 -17.84
C CYS A 455 -10.60 20.09 -18.92
N LYS A 456 -10.82 20.47 -20.19
CA LYS A 456 -9.89 20.15 -21.28
C LYS A 456 -8.58 20.91 -21.11
N TYR A 457 -8.65 22.20 -20.84
CA TYR A 457 -7.47 23.03 -20.57
C TYR A 457 -6.67 22.51 -19.37
N LEU A 458 -7.37 22.16 -18.27
CA LEU A 458 -6.74 21.67 -17.05
C LEU A 458 -6.02 20.32 -17.25
N ILE A 459 -6.62 19.41 -18.02
CA ILE A 459 -5.97 18.12 -18.35
C ILE A 459 -4.77 18.33 -19.28
N GLU A 460 -4.87 19.24 -20.26
CA GLU A 460 -3.76 19.60 -21.14
C GLU A 460 -2.56 20.14 -20.33
N GLU A 461 -2.80 21.10 -19.43
CA GLU A 461 -1.76 21.66 -18.57
C GLU A 461 -1.20 20.63 -17.57
N ALA A 462 -2.05 19.80 -16.97
CA ALA A 462 -1.59 18.74 -16.09
C ALA A 462 -0.68 17.74 -16.82
N CYS A 463 -1.07 17.32 -18.03
CA CYS A 463 -0.30 16.41 -18.86
C CYS A 463 1.05 17.01 -19.27
N LYS A 464 1.07 18.26 -19.67
CA LYS A 464 2.29 19.01 -20.01
C LYS A 464 3.24 19.14 -18.81
N ASN A 465 2.70 19.51 -17.65
CA ASN A 465 3.51 19.67 -16.43
C ASN A 465 4.09 18.32 -15.96
N PHE A 466 3.31 17.25 -16.06
CA PHE A 466 3.80 15.91 -15.75
C PHE A 466 4.84 15.44 -16.76
N GLN A 467 4.69 15.74 -18.07
CA GLN A 467 5.71 15.44 -19.08
C GLN A 467 7.05 16.10 -18.75
N ALA A 468 7.03 17.34 -18.25
CA ALA A 468 8.28 18.00 -17.83
C ALA A 468 9.00 17.25 -16.71
N THR A 469 8.27 16.63 -15.79
CA THR A 469 8.86 15.74 -14.77
C THR A 469 9.46 14.47 -15.41
N LEU A 470 8.71 13.83 -16.31
CA LEU A 470 9.20 12.64 -17.02
C LEU A 470 10.43 12.95 -17.89
N ASP A 471 10.53 14.14 -18.47
CA ASP A 471 11.69 14.57 -19.26
C ASP A 471 12.97 14.66 -18.40
N VAL A 472 12.85 15.00 -17.12
CA VAL A 472 13.99 14.95 -16.19
C VAL A 472 14.46 13.51 -15.99
N VAL A 473 13.52 12.59 -15.76
CA VAL A 473 13.83 11.15 -15.61
C VAL A 473 14.42 10.56 -16.91
N ASN A 474 13.86 10.94 -18.07
CA ASN A 474 14.33 10.46 -19.37
C ASN A 474 15.75 10.91 -19.71
N ASN A 475 16.28 11.96 -19.05
CA ASN A 475 17.60 12.52 -19.31
C ASN A 475 18.62 12.22 -18.19
N SER A 476 18.20 11.56 -17.10
CA SER A 476 19.06 11.11 -16.00
C SER A 476 19.61 9.72 -16.27
#